data_846e6226b54dcbf021f9646597c06d66
#
_entry.id   846e6226b54dcbf021f9646597c06d66
#
_cell.length_a   1.000
_cell.length_b   1.000
_cell.length_c   1.000
_cell.angle_alpha   90.00
_cell.angle_beta   90.00
_cell.angle_gamma   90.00
#
_symmetry.space_group_name_H-M   'P 1'
#
loop_
_entity.id
_entity.type
_entity.pdbx_description
1 polymer ?
#
loop_
_entity_poly.entity_id
_entity_poly.type
_entity_poly.pdbx_seq_one_letter_code
_entity_poly.pdbx_strand_id
1 'polypeptide(L)'
;PSTTLFRSDCAGMAADLFETYAVTIVATMVLISIFLAGDPLLNSMMVYPLAIGGVCIIASIIGTFFTRLGKSQNIMGALYKGFVASAVLSLIGVAIVTEWVIGFDAQVDVPKGSFSGMDIFLCAVVGLVVTGLLIWVTEYYTSTEYRPVRSIAQASTTGHGTNVIQGLAISMEATAV
;
A
#
# COMPACT_ATOMS: atom_id res chain seq x y z
N PRO A 1 -23.82 0.29 22.49
CA PRO A 1 -22.55 -0.36 22.88
C PRO A 1 -21.74 -0.85 21.69
N SER A 2 -22.37 -1.35 20.59
CA SER A 2 -21.67 -1.85 19.40
C SER A 2 -20.93 -0.78 18.61
N THR A 3 -21.42 0.45 18.55
CA THR A 3 -20.81 1.55 17.79
C THR A 3 -19.47 2.02 18.36
N THR A 4 -19.24 1.86 19.66
CA THR A 4 -17.97 2.21 20.30
C THR A 4 -16.87 1.21 19.98
N LEU A 5 -17.18 -0.08 19.90
CA LEU A 5 -16.25 -1.14 19.50
C LEU A 5 -15.74 -0.93 18.05
N PHE A 6 -16.64 -0.68 17.10
CA PHE A 6 -16.27 -0.41 15.71
C PHE A 6 -15.40 0.84 15.56
N ARG A 7 -15.63 1.88 16.35
CA ARG A 7 -14.78 3.08 16.32
C ARG A 7 -13.39 2.85 16.89
N SER A 8 -13.26 2.02 17.93
CA SER A 8 -11.96 1.69 18.52
C SER A 8 -11.12 0.83 17.57
N ASP A 9 -11.73 -0.14 16.86
CA ASP A 9 -11.05 -0.98 15.89
C ASP A 9 -10.52 -0.15 14.71
N CYS A 10 -11.35 0.74 14.14
CA CYS A 10 -10.91 1.64 13.06
C CYS A 10 -9.78 2.58 13.52
N ALA A 11 -9.85 3.11 14.74
CA ALA A 11 -8.83 4.00 15.28
C ALA A 11 -7.52 3.24 15.57
N GLY A 12 -7.60 2.01 16.11
CA GLY A 12 -6.45 1.15 16.34
C GLY A 12 -5.74 0.79 15.03
N MET A 13 -6.49 0.34 14.03
CA MET A 13 -5.94 0.02 12.71
C MET A 13 -5.30 1.25 12.03
N ALA A 14 -5.88 2.43 12.17
CA ALA A 14 -5.30 3.66 11.64
C ALA A 14 -3.96 3.98 12.30
N ALA A 15 -3.80 3.73 13.61
CA ALA A 15 -2.54 3.89 14.32
C ALA A 15 -1.47 2.91 13.81
N ASP A 16 -1.81 1.64 13.61
CA ASP A 16 -0.91 0.62 13.07
C ASP A 16 -0.45 0.96 11.65
N LEU A 17 -1.35 1.44 10.80
CA LEU A 17 -1.02 1.89 9.45
C LEU A 17 -0.09 3.10 9.45
N PHE A 18 -0.32 4.05 10.36
CA PHE A 18 0.55 5.22 10.51
C PHE A 18 1.94 4.81 10.98
N GLU A 19 2.04 3.92 11.96
CA GLU A 19 3.32 3.39 12.45
C GLU A 19 4.10 2.72 11.32
N THR A 20 3.48 1.80 10.59
CA THR A 20 4.08 1.11 9.44
C THR A 20 4.57 2.09 8.38
N TYR A 21 3.78 3.10 8.09
CA TYR A 21 4.11 4.16 7.13
C TYR A 21 5.35 4.96 7.59
N ALA A 22 5.38 5.42 8.84
CA ALA A 22 6.48 6.17 9.40
C ALA A 22 7.77 5.34 9.46
N VAL A 23 7.68 4.08 9.92
CA VAL A 23 8.82 3.16 10.00
C VAL A 23 9.41 2.89 8.61
N THR A 24 8.57 2.70 7.59
CA THR A 24 9.05 2.46 6.22
C THR A 24 9.81 3.66 5.67
N ILE A 25 9.32 4.88 5.89
CA ILE A 25 10.02 6.11 5.48
C ILE A 25 11.37 6.22 6.21
N VAL A 26 11.39 6.04 7.54
CA VAL A 26 12.62 6.13 8.34
C VAL A 26 13.62 5.05 7.92
N ALA A 27 13.18 3.81 7.71
CA ALA A 27 14.04 2.72 7.24
C ALA A 27 14.68 3.05 5.87
N THR A 28 13.91 3.61 4.96
CA THR A 28 14.43 4.06 3.66
C THR A 28 15.46 5.17 3.82
N MET A 29 15.22 6.14 4.70
CA MET A 29 16.17 7.23 4.98
C MET A 29 17.47 6.69 5.59
N VAL A 30 17.39 5.75 6.54
CA VAL A 30 18.57 5.10 7.14
C VAL A 30 19.36 4.35 6.07
N LEU A 31 18.68 3.62 5.20
CA LEU A 31 19.33 2.90 4.11
C LEU A 31 20.08 3.86 3.16
N ILE A 32 19.44 4.96 2.78
CA ILE A 32 20.06 6.02 1.97
C ILE A 32 21.29 6.60 2.67
N SER A 33 21.21 6.85 3.97
CA SER A 33 22.36 7.40 4.73
C SER A 33 23.58 6.47 4.76
N ILE A 34 23.36 5.16 4.71
CA ILE A 34 24.42 4.17 4.67
C ILE A 34 25.03 4.07 3.27
N PHE A 35 24.21 4.03 2.22
CA PHE A 35 24.68 3.83 0.85
C PHE A 35 25.33 5.07 0.24
N LEU A 36 24.88 6.26 0.61
CA LEU A 36 25.35 7.55 0.08
C LEU A 36 26.20 8.33 1.10
N ALA A 37 26.78 7.64 2.09
CA ALA A 37 27.64 8.27 3.08
C ALA A 37 28.84 8.96 2.41
N GLY A 38 28.89 10.31 2.51
CA GLY A 38 29.95 11.13 1.91
C GLY A 38 29.65 11.69 0.53
N ASP A 39 28.48 11.41 -0.05
CA ASP A 39 28.05 11.97 -1.31
C ASP A 39 27.28 13.30 -1.11
N PRO A 40 27.50 14.34 -1.91
CA PRO A 40 26.77 15.59 -1.82
C PRO A 40 25.26 15.46 -2.06
N LEU A 41 24.82 14.41 -2.76
CA LEU A 41 23.42 14.09 -3.01
C LEU A 41 22.68 13.50 -1.80
N LEU A 42 23.38 13.14 -0.73
CA LEU A 42 22.80 12.52 0.47
C LEU A 42 21.58 13.30 0.99
N ASN A 43 21.71 14.62 1.13
CA ASN A 43 20.64 15.44 1.69
C ASN A 43 19.38 15.44 0.81
N SER A 44 19.53 15.55 -0.51
CA SER A 44 18.40 15.51 -1.45
C SER A 44 17.72 14.15 -1.44
N MET A 45 18.50 13.07 -1.42
CA MET A 45 17.98 11.72 -1.38
C MET A 45 17.30 11.38 -0.04
N MET A 46 17.75 11.95 1.08
CA MET A 46 17.07 11.77 2.36
C MET A 46 15.71 12.49 2.43
N VAL A 47 15.57 13.62 1.75
CA VAL A 47 14.30 14.35 1.68
C VAL A 47 13.29 13.65 0.77
N TYR A 48 13.75 12.89 -0.22
CA TYR A 48 12.91 12.25 -1.22
C TYR A 48 11.81 11.33 -0.64
N PRO A 49 12.07 10.37 0.28
CA PRO A 49 11.01 9.55 0.88
C PRO A 49 9.98 10.36 1.66
N LEU A 50 10.40 11.43 2.34
CA LEU A 50 9.51 12.34 3.05
C LEU A 50 8.61 13.13 2.09
N ALA A 51 9.17 13.62 0.98
CA ALA A 51 8.43 14.35 -0.03
C ALA A 51 7.39 13.45 -0.71
N ILE A 52 7.75 12.23 -1.08
CA ILE A 52 6.81 11.23 -1.60
C ILE A 52 5.71 10.97 -0.58
N GLY A 53 6.07 10.71 0.67
CA GLY A 53 5.12 10.49 1.74
C GLY A 53 4.11 11.63 1.87
N GLY A 54 4.58 12.86 1.89
CA GLY A 54 3.72 14.05 1.97
C GLY A 54 2.76 14.19 0.79
N VAL A 55 3.24 13.98 -0.43
CA VAL A 55 2.41 14.06 -1.65
C VAL A 55 1.40 12.93 -1.71
N CYS A 56 1.77 11.71 -1.32
CA CYS A 56 0.86 10.56 -1.27
C CYS A 56 -0.27 10.76 -0.25
N ILE A 57 -0.03 11.43 0.88
CA ILE A 57 -1.09 11.79 1.83
C ILE A 57 -2.10 12.72 1.18
N ILE A 58 -1.65 13.76 0.49
CA ILE A 58 -2.53 14.71 -0.21
C ILE A 58 -3.33 13.98 -1.29
N ALA A 59 -2.67 13.13 -2.09
CA ALA A 59 -3.33 12.32 -3.11
C ALA A 59 -4.39 11.38 -2.52
N SER A 60 -4.12 10.77 -1.37
CA SER A 60 -5.05 9.92 -0.63
C SER A 60 -6.27 10.70 -0.15
N ILE A 61 -6.08 11.89 0.42
CA ILE A 61 -7.18 12.76 0.86
C ILE A 61 -8.08 13.12 -0.33
N ILE A 62 -7.50 13.50 -1.46
CA ILE A 62 -8.26 13.80 -2.67
C ILE A 62 -8.98 12.53 -3.17
N GLY A 63 -8.30 11.37 -3.15
CA GLY A 63 -8.87 10.08 -3.53
C GLY A 63 -10.13 9.70 -2.74
N THR A 64 -10.20 10.06 -1.45
CA THR A 64 -11.39 9.79 -0.63
C THR A 64 -12.64 10.51 -1.12
N PHE A 65 -12.52 11.66 -1.76
CA PHE A 65 -13.67 12.36 -2.35
C PHE A 65 -14.29 11.62 -3.54
N PHE A 66 -13.54 10.74 -4.18
CA PHE A 66 -14.03 9.88 -5.26
C PHE A 66 -14.74 8.63 -4.73
N THR A 67 -14.57 8.30 -3.45
CA THR A 67 -15.22 7.17 -2.80
C THR A 67 -16.66 7.55 -2.45
N ARG A 68 -17.54 7.52 -3.45
CA ARG A 68 -18.97 7.79 -3.27
C ARG A 68 -19.80 6.56 -3.61
N LEU A 69 -20.69 6.18 -2.70
CA LEU A 69 -21.69 5.14 -2.96
C LEU A 69 -22.65 5.62 -4.07
N GLY A 70 -22.69 4.89 -5.18
CA GLY A 70 -23.68 5.09 -6.23
C GLY A 70 -25.05 4.53 -5.84
N LYS A 71 -26.05 4.76 -6.68
CA LYS A 71 -27.42 4.23 -6.50
C LYS A 71 -27.50 2.70 -6.39
N SER A 72 -26.49 2.00 -6.86
CA SER A 72 -26.37 0.53 -6.84
C SER A 72 -25.95 -0.07 -5.50
N GLN A 73 -25.62 0.75 -4.48
CA GLN A 73 -25.13 0.32 -3.15
C GLN A 73 -23.95 -0.69 -3.19
N ASN A 74 -23.23 -0.78 -4.30
CA ASN A 74 -22.05 -1.64 -4.41
C ASN A 74 -20.85 -0.98 -3.68
N ILE A 75 -20.61 -1.41 -2.43
CA ILE A 75 -19.58 -0.85 -1.54
C ILE A 75 -18.19 -1.09 -2.11
N MET A 76 -17.92 -2.32 -2.59
CA MET A 76 -16.62 -2.68 -3.13
C MET A 76 -16.28 -1.86 -4.38
N GLY A 77 -17.24 -1.67 -5.29
CA GLY A 77 -17.03 -0.82 -6.47
C GLY A 77 -16.76 0.64 -6.14
N ALA A 78 -17.29 1.17 -5.05
CA ALA A 78 -17.00 2.52 -4.57
C ALA A 78 -15.58 2.63 -3.99
N LEU A 79 -15.14 1.61 -3.22
CA LEU A 79 -13.79 1.53 -2.67
C LEU A 79 -12.74 1.43 -3.77
N TYR A 80 -12.96 0.59 -4.79
CA TYR A 80 -12.06 0.49 -5.94
C TYR A 80 -11.91 1.80 -6.70
N LYS A 81 -12.99 2.55 -6.89
CA LYS A 81 -12.91 3.88 -7.55
C LYS A 81 -12.02 4.85 -6.76
N GLY A 82 -12.19 4.90 -5.44
CA GLY A 82 -11.34 5.71 -4.58
C GLY A 82 -9.88 5.28 -4.61
N PHE A 83 -9.64 3.96 -4.56
CA PHE A 83 -8.30 3.40 -4.63
C PHE A 83 -7.60 3.72 -5.96
N VAL A 84 -8.24 3.49 -7.09
CA VAL A 84 -7.67 3.79 -8.41
C VAL A 84 -7.41 5.28 -8.58
N ALA A 85 -8.35 6.14 -8.13
CA ALA A 85 -8.15 7.59 -8.17
C ALA A 85 -6.94 8.02 -7.32
N SER A 86 -6.82 7.50 -6.09
CA SER A 86 -5.68 7.76 -5.21
C SER A 86 -4.36 7.25 -5.82
N ALA A 87 -4.36 6.05 -6.41
CA ALA A 87 -3.19 5.46 -7.05
C ALA A 87 -2.68 6.30 -8.24
N VAL A 88 -3.58 6.75 -9.11
CA VAL A 88 -3.23 7.60 -10.25
C VAL A 88 -2.70 8.95 -9.79
N LEU A 89 -3.34 9.58 -8.81
CA LEU A 89 -2.89 10.85 -8.25
C LEU A 89 -1.53 10.71 -7.56
N SER A 90 -1.31 9.62 -6.83
CA SER A 90 -0.02 9.33 -6.19
C SER A 90 1.07 9.12 -7.22
N LEU A 91 0.79 8.42 -8.32
CA LEU A 91 1.76 8.21 -9.39
C LEU A 91 2.19 9.53 -10.04
N ILE A 92 1.24 10.41 -10.32
CA ILE A 92 1.52 11.75 -10.84
C ILE A 92 2.34 12.55 -9.82
N GLY A 93 1.97 12.47 -8.55
CA GLY A 93 2.69 13.14 -7.47
C GLY A 93 4.13 12.66 -7.32
N VAL A 94 4.35 11.35 -7.39
CA VAL A 94 5.70 10.76 -7.36
C VAL A 94 6.51 11.20 -8.57
N ALA A 95 5.94 11.25 -9.77
CA ALA A 95 6.63 11.76 -10.96
C ALA A 95 7.10 13.20 -10.78
N ILE A 96 6.23 14.08 -10.25
CA ILE A 96 6.58 15.48 -9.99
C ILE A 96 7.68 15.60 -8.94
N VAL A 97 7.60 14.83 -7.86
CA VAL A 97 8.62 14.85 -6.78
C VAL A 97 9.96 14.31 -7.31
N THR A 98 9.93 13.24 -8.11
CA THR A 98 11.15 12.67 -8.70
C THR A 98 11.85 13.69 -9.60
N GLU A 99 11.10 14.38 -10.46
CA GLU A 99 11.65 15.42 -11.32
C GLU A 99 12.20 16.60 -10.51
N TRP A 100 11.47 17.02 -9.46
CA TRP A 100 11.86 18.20 -8.68
C TRP A 100 13.07 17.95 -7.76
N VAL A 101 13.20 16.75 -7.18
CA VAL A 101 14.25 16.44 -6.18
C VAL A 101 15.50 15.87 -6.84
N ILE A 102 15.35 15.05 -7.84
CA ILE A 102 16.45 14.29 -8.45
C ILE A 102 16.65 14.70 -9.90
N GLY A 103 15.55 14.88 -10.67
CA GLY A 103 15.56 14.99 -12.13
C GLY A 103 15.59 13.61 -12.79
N PHE A 104 14.81 13.42 -13.86
CA PHE A 104 14.75 12.12 -14.56
C PHE A 104 16.06 11.74 -15.23
N ASP A 105 16.82 12.75 -15.72
CA ASP A 105 18.09 12.57 -16.42
C ASP A 105 19.30 12.56 -15.48
N ALA A 106 19.11 12.86 -14.19
CA ALA A 106 20.21 12.86 -13.23
C ALA A 106 20.69 11.43 -12.97
N GLN A 107 21.97 11.20 -13.14
CA GLN A 107 22.63 9.96 -12.78
C GLN A 107 23.20 10.08 -11.37
N VAL A 108 22.83 9.16 -10.51
CA VAL A 108 23.35 9.04 -9.15
C VAL A 108 24.36 7.91 -9.15
N ASP A 109 25.63 8.27 -9.00
CA ASP A 109 26.72 7.31 -8.94
C ASP A 109 26.87 6.76 -7.53
N VAL A 110 26.68 5.47 -7.38
CA VAL A 110 26.94 4.73 -6.14
C VAL A 110 28.12 3.78 -6.32
N PRO A 111 28.84 3.40 -5.26
CA PRO A 111 30.02 2.53 -5.35
C PRO A 111 29.81 1.21 -6.08
N LYS A 112 28.57 0.78 -6.33
CA LYS A 112 28.20 -0.48 -6.99
C LYS A 112 27.46 -0.31 -8.31
N GLY A 113 27.30 0.92 -8.82
CA GLY A 113 26.60 1.19 -10.08
C GLY A 113 26.00 2.59 -10.12
N SER A 114 25.51 3.00 -11.26
CA SER A 114 24.77 4.26 -11.43
C SER A 114 23.30 3.95 -11.69
N PHE A 115 22.40 4.74 -11.12
CA PHE A 115 20.97 4.68 -11.41
C PHE A 115 20.45 6.08 -11.75
N SER A 116 19.42 6.12 -12.57
CA SER A 116 18.79 7.38 -13.00
C SER A 116 17.52 7.66 -12.19
N GLY A 117 17.07 8.92 -12.21
CA GLY A 117 15.77 9.27 -11.62
C GLY A 117 14.62 8.47 -12.24
N MET A 118 14.75 8.06 -13.50
CA MET A 118 13.78 7.20 -14.18
C MET A 118 13.71 5.79 -13.57
N ASP A 119 14.83 5.22 -13.14
CA ASP A 119 14.85 3.89 -12.50
C ASP A 119 14.12 3.93 -11.15
N ILE A 120 14.29 5.00 -10.39
CA ILE A 120 13.58 5.21 -9.12
C ILE A 120 12.07 5.34 -9.37
N PHE A 121 11.68 6.10 -10.38
CA PHE A 121 10.26 6.21 -10.76
C PHE A 121 9.68 4.86 -11.20
N LEU A 122 10.41 4.08 -11.99
CA LEU A 122 9.98 2.72 -12.36
C LEU A 122 9.84 1.80 -11.16
N CYS A 123 10.71 1.89 -10.17
CA CYS A 123 10.55 1.16 -8.90
C CYS A 123 9.24 1.55 -8.18
N ALA A 124 8.87 2.82 -8.18
CA ALA A 124 7.61 3.27 -7.61
C ALA A 124 6.39 2.71 -8.38
N VAL A 125 6.46 2.66 -9.70
CA VAL A 125 5.42 2.05 -10.55
C VAL A 125 5.27 0.55 -10.23
N VAL A 126 6.38 -0.18 -10.14
CA VAL A 126 6.37 -1.60 -9.77
C VAL A 126 5.76 -1.79 -8.39
N GLY A 127 6.12 -0.96 -7.41
CA GLY A 127 5.51 -1.00 -6.07
C GLY A 127 3.99 -0.79 -6.10
N LEU A 128 3.51 0.12 -6.94
CA LEU A 128 2.07 0.36 -7.11
C LEU A 128 1.35 -0.85 -7.73
N VAL A 129 1.96 -1.48 -8.74
CA VAL A 129 1.42 -2.70 -9.37
C VAL A 129 1.36 -3.84 -8.37
N VAL A 130 2.41 -4.06 -7.60
CA VAL A 130 2.45 -5.08 -6.53
C VAL A 130 1.36 -4.82 -5.49
N THR A 131 1.16 -3.58 -5.07
CA THR A 131 0.09 -3.20 -4.14
C THR A 131 -1.29 -3.52 -4.74
N GLY A 132 -1.52 -3.22 -6.00
CA GLY A 132 -2.77 -3.56 -6.70
C GLY A 132 -3.02 -5.07 -6.75
N LEU A 133 -1.98 -5.86 -7.03
CA LEU A 133 -2.07 -7.33 -7.02
C LEU A 133 -2.38 -7.87 -5.62
N LEU A 134 -1.72 -7.34 -4.59
CA LEU A 134 -1.98 -7.73 -3.20
C LEU A 134 -3.43 -7.44 -2.79
N ILE A 135 -3.97 -6.29 -3.15
CA ILE A 135 -5.38 -5.96 -2.88
C ILE A 135 -6.30 -6.95 -3.58
N TRP A 136 -6.03 -7.26 -4.84
CA TRP A 136 -6.85 -8.20 -5.61
C TRP A 136 -6.83 -9.62 -5.01
N VAL A 137 -5.65 -10.13 -4.65
CA VAL A 137 -5.50 -11.43 -3.99
C VAL A 137 -6.20 -11.44 -2.62
N THR A 138 -5.99 -10.39 -1.83
CA THR A 138 -6.62 -10.25 -0.51
C THR A 138 -8.14 -10.25 -0.62
N GLU A 139 -8.70 -9.53 -1.60
CA GLU A 139 -10.15 -9.53 -1.82
C GLU A 139 -10.67 -10.92 -2.17
N TYR A 140 -9.98 -11.66 -3.03
CA TYR A 140 -10.38 -13.00 -3.40
C TYR A 140 -10.49 -13.93 -2.18
N TYR A 141 -9.54 -13.83 -1.22
CA TYR A 141 -9.52 -14.68 -0.03
C TYR A 141 -10.38 -14.18 1.13
N THR A 142 -10.79 -12.92 1.13
CA THR A 142 -11.55 -12.31 2.23
C THR A 142 -13.01 -11.97 1.92
N SER A 143 -13.37 -11.87 0.65
CA SER A 143 -14.73 -11.55 0.24
C SER A 143 -15.68 -12.75 0.41
N THR A 144 -16.89 -12.47 0.89
CA THR A 144 -17.95 -13.47 1.09
C THR A 144 -18.52 -14.04 -0.20
N GLU A 145 -18.20 -13.45 -1.34
CA GLU A 145 -18.69 -13.90 -2.65
C GLU A 145 -17.89 -15.07 -3.22
N TYR A 146 -16.63 -15.21 -2.81
CA TYR A 146 -15.73 -16.22 -3.34
C TYR A 146 -15.65 -17.52 -2.54
N ARG A 147 -15.13 -18.55 -3.19
CA ARG A 147 -15.00 -19.90 -2.64
C ARG A 147 -14.29 -19.96 -1.28
N PRO A 148 -13.16 -19.26 -1.02
CA PRO A 148 -12.42 -19.43 0.21
C PRO A 148 -13.28 -19.18 1.46
N VAL A 149 -13.94 -18.03 1.54
CA VAL A 149 -14.79 -17.68 2.68
C VAL A 149 -16.04 -18.57 2.77
N ARG A 150 -16.64 -18.91 1.64
CA ARG A 150 -17.81 -19.80 1.61
C ARG A 150 -17.46 -21.20 2.13
N SER A 151 -16.28 -21.72 1.82
CA SER A 151 -15.85 -23.04 2.31
C SER A 151 -15.65 -23.03 3.82
N ILE A 152 -15.10 -21.94 4.40
CA ILE A 152 -14.96 -21.79 5.85
C ILE A 152 -16.35 -21.67 6.50
N ALA A 153 -17.26 -20.91 5.93
CA ALA A 153 -18.63 -20.77 6.40
C ALA A 153 -19.38 -22.11 6.41
N GLN A 154 -19.17 -22.94 5.39
CA GLN A 154 -19.75 -24.27 5.30
C GLN A 154 -19.13 -25.23 6.36
N ALA A 155 -17.82 -25.19 6.56
CA ALA A 155 -17.15 -25.95 7.60
C ALA A 155 -17.61 -25.57 9.02
N SER A 156 -17.97 -24.31 9.22
CA SER A 156 -18.51 -23.79 10.49
C SER A 156 -19.81 -24.46 10.91
N THR A 157 -20.61 -24.94 9.96
CA THR A 157 -21.88 -25.65 10.25
C THR A 157 -21.67 -27.04 10.83
N THR A 158 -20.50 -27.63 10.65
CA THR A 158 -20.18 -28.99 11.12
C THR A 158 -19.48 -29.02 12.48
N GLY A 159 -18.94 -27.88 12.94
CA GLY A 159 -18.35 -27.75 14.26
C GLY A 159 -17.17 -26.79 14.32
N HIS A 160 -16.76 -26.45 15.54
CA HIS A 160 -15.67 -25.49 15.76
C HIS A 160 -14.30 -26.02 15.26
N GLY A 161 -14.03 -27.30 15.47
CA GLY A 161 -12.77 -27.91 15.02
C GLY A 161 -12.61 -27.89 13.50
N THR A 162 -13.65 -28.23 12.76
CA THR A 162 -13.65 -28.20 11.29
C THR A 162 -13.52 -26.79 10.74
N ASN A 163 -14.11 -25.78 11.41
CA ASN A 163 -13.95 -24.39 11.04
C ASN A 163 -12.48 -23.95 11.15
N VAL A 164 -11.80 -24.28 12.26
CA VAL A 164 -10.38 -23.92 12.47
C VAL A 164 -9.50 -24.61 11.43
N ILE A 165 -9.72 -25.91 11.17
CA ILE A 165 -8.93 -26.66 10.17
C ILE A 165 -9.12 -26.05 8.77
N GLN A 166 -10.36 -25.76 8.39
CA GLN A 166 -10.64 -25.15 7.08
C GLN A 166 -10.06 -23.75 6.97
N GLY A 167 -10.11 -22.96 8.04
CA GLY A 167 -9.49 -21.64 8.09
C GLY A 167 -7.98 -21.70 7.89
N LEU A 168 -7.30 -22.64 8.56
CA LEU A 168 -5.85 -22.88 8.38
C LEU A 168 -5.53 -23.33 6.96
N ALA A 169 -6.31 -24.24 6.38
CA ALA A 169 -6.10 -24.72 5.02
C ALA A 169 -6.19 -23.56 3.99
N ILE A 170 -7.20 -22.71 4.10
CA ILE A 170 -7.35 -21.53 3.24
C ILE A 170 -6.23 -20.51 3.48
N SER A 171 -5.81 -20.31 4.73
CA SER A 171 -4.66 -19.44 5.04
C SER A 171 -3.37 -19.93 4.39
N MET A 172 -3.10 -21.23 4.43
CA MET A 172 -1.95 -21.83 3.77
C MET A 172 -2.04 -21.73 2.24
N GLU A 173 -3.24 -21.90 1.68
CA GLU A 173 -3.47 -21.71 0.25
C GLU A 173 -3.18 -20.26 -0.16
N ALA A 174 -3.64 -19.27 0.61
CA ALA A 174 -3.42 -17.85 0.35
C ALA A 174 -1.94 -17.42 0.40
N THR A 175 -1.11 -18.10 1.19
CA THR A 175 0.32 -17.81 1.27
C THR A 175 1.14 -18.42 0.14
N ALA A 176 0.57 -19.33 -0.66
CA ALA A 176 1.23 -19.95 -1.80
C ALA A 176 1.13 -19.12 -3.09
N VAL A 177 0.29 -18.10 -3.11
CA VAL A 177 0.06 -17.16 -4.24
C VAL A 177 0.87 -15.91 -4.05
#